data_715893eab010e5a2b178630444d74456
#
_entry.id   715893eab010e5a2b178630444d74456
#
_cell.length_a   1.000
_cell.length_b   1.000
_cell.length_c   1.000
_cell.angle_alpha   90.00
_cell.angle_beta   90.00
_cell.angle_gamma   90.00
#
_symmetry.space_group_name_H-M   'P 1'
#
loop_
_entity.id
_entity.type
_entity.pdbx_description
1 polymer ?
#
loop_
_entity_poly.entity_id
_entity_poly.type
_entity_poly.pdbx_seq_one_letter_code
_entity_poly.pdbx_strand_id
1 'polypeptide(L)'
;MAVLQIPDENRSLCEHGEVRDYLAGIGIEYERWELAADFPADASADQVLTAYSKQVEELKRRGGYVTADVIDVNADTPGLDAMLAKFNTEHTHDEDEVRYIIAGRGLFHIHPQKGPVVAIEVEAGDLIRVPRGTLHWFDLCGDRRIRAIRLFQDKAGWTPKYTSSGVDRNYEPVCFGPRYVPPQTAAK
;
A
#
# COMPACT_ATOMS: atom_id res chain seq x y z
N MET A 1 5.37 6.49 8.41
CA MET A 1 4.06 7.12 8.19
C MET A 1 3.96 7.45 6.72
N ALA A 2 2.83 7.10 6.10
CA ALA A 2 2.66 7.32 4.67
C ALA A 2 2.87 8.77 4.24
N VAL A 3 3.39 8.93 3.03
CA VAL A 3 3.47 10.21 2.33
C VAL A 3 2.57 10.12 1.10
N LEU A 4 1.66 11.06 0.95
CA LEU A 4 0.79 11.15 -0.22
C LEU A 4 1.30 12.24 -1.15
N GLN A 5 1.43 11.90 -2.42
CA GLN A 5 1.80 12.82 -3.49
C GLN A 5 0.63 12.97 -4.46
N ILE A 6 0.45 14.17 -4.96
CA ILE A 6 -0.48 14.49 -6.04
C ILE A 6 0.37 15.05 -7.18
N PRO A 7 0.90 14.17 -8.07
CA PRO A 7 1.92 14.57 -9.04
C PRO A 7 1.47 15.70 -9.96
N ASP A 8 0.23 15.65 -10.44
CA ASP A 8 -0.32 16.66 -11.34
C ASP A 8 -0.45 18.05 -10.71
N GLU A 9 -0.50 18.12 -9.37
CA GLU A 9 -0.57 19.38 -8.61
C GLU A 9 0.79 19.78 -8.02
N ASN A 10 1.83 18.95 -8.21
CA ASN A 10 3.13 19.11 -7.55
C ASN A 10 2.99 19.33 -6.03
N ARG A 11 2.13 18.55 -5.39
CA ARG A 11 1.74 18.70 -3.99
C ARG A 11 1.99 17.41 -3.23
N SER A 12 2.43 17.54 -1.98
CA SER A 12 2.60 16.40 -1.07
C SER A 12 1.94 16.68 0.27
N LEU A 13 1.39 15.62 0.89
CA LEU A 13 0.83 15.63 2.24
C LEU A 13 1.66 14.64 3.08
N CYS A 14 2.11 15.09 4.25
CA CYS A 14 2.97 14.33 5.14
C CYS A 14 2.40 14.20 6.56
N GLU A 15 1.35 14.96 6.89
CA GLU A 15 0.69 14.86 8.20
C GLU A 15 -0.38 13.77 8.19
N HIS A 16 -0.37 12.92 9.22
CA HIS A 16 -1.26 11.74 9.30
C HIS A 16 -2.74 12.09 9.08
N GLY A 17 -3.22 13.16 9.71
CA GLY A 17 -4.60 13.59 9.58
C GLY A 17 -4.94 14.02 8.15
N GLU A 18 -4.07 14.80 7.52
CA GLU A 18 -4.27 15.27 6.14
C GLU A 18 -4.25 14.11 5.13
N VAL A 19 -3.30 13.17 5.29
CA VAL A 19 -3.22 11.97 4.44
C VAL A 19 -4.48 11.13 4.58
N ARG A 20 -4.89 10.84 5.82
CA ARG A 20 -6.11 10.06 6.11
C ARG A 20 -7.35 10.71 5.50
N ASP A 21 -7.54 12.00 5.75
CA ASP A 21 -8.75 12.71 5.34
C ASP A 21 -8.83 12.86 3.81
N TYR A 22 -7.68 13.10 3.15
CA TYR A 22 -7.61 13.11 1.69
C TYR A 22 -7.96 11.74 1.11
N LEU A 23 -7.34 10.66 1.60
CA LEU A 23 -7.58 9.30 1.16
C LEU A 23 -9.04 8.89 1.36
N ALA A 24 -9.64 9.22 2.51
CA ALA A 24 -11.06 9.00 2.77
C ALA A 24 -11.96 9.73 1.76
N GLY A 25 -11.57 10.94 1.34
CA GLY A 25 -12.28 11.73 0.33
C GLY A 25 -12.32 11.07 -1.06
N ILE A 26 -11.36 10.19 -1.36
CA ILE A 26 -11.31 9.41 -2.62
C ILE A 26 -11.69 7.94 -2.42
N GLY A 27 -12.21 7.58 -1.24
CA GLY A 27 -12.71 6.24 -0.94
C GLY A 27 -11.67 5.22 -0.47
N ILE A 28 -10.45 5.64 -0.17
CA ILE A 28 -9.38 4.78 0.34
C ILE A 28 -9.36 4.86 1.87
N GLU A 29 -9.34 3.72 2.54
CA GLU A 29 -9.14 3.68 4.00
C GLU A 29 -7.65 3.60 4.31
N TYR A 30 -7.22 4.48 5.23
CA TYR A 30 -5.86 4.52 5.72
C TYR A 30 -5.85 4.68 7.23
N GLU A 31 -5.14 3.80 7.90
CA GLU A 31 -4.93 3.83 9.35
C GLU A 31 -3.45 3.64 9.66
N ARG A 32 -3.05 4.07 10.85
CA ARG A 32 -1.74 3.74 11.38
C ARG A 32 -1.90 2.90 12.63
N TRP A 33 -1.23 1.76 12.65
CA TRP A 33 -1.28 0.80 13.75
C TRP A 33 0.11 0.61 14.35
N GLU A 34 0.13 0.33 15.65
CA GLU A 34 1.37 0.03 16.33
C GLU A 34 1.93 -1.32 15.87
N LEU A 35 3.24 -1.32 15.63
CA LEU A 35 3.96 -2.55 15.34
C LEU A 35 4.12 -3.37 16.63
N ALA A 36 4.07 -4.70 16.50
CA ALA A 36 4.38 -5.57 17.63
C ALA A 36 5.81 -5.33 18.10
N ALA A 37 5.98 -5.10 19.40
CA ALA A 37 7.29 -5.01 20.02
C ALA A 37 8.01 -6.38 19.93
N ASP A 38 9.33 -6.36 19.83
CA ASP A 38 10.19 -7.55 19.88
C ASP A 38 9.90 -8.60 18.78
N PHE A 39 9.52 -8.14 17.61
CA PHE A 39 9.22 -9.02 16.50
C PHE A 39 10.49 -9.33 15.69
N PRO A 40 10.93 -10.61 15.58
CA PRO A 40 12.13 -10.97 14.83
C PRO A 40 11.99 -10.64 13.35
N ALA A 41 13.04 -10.07 12.75
CA ALA A 41 13.03 -9.72 11.32
C ALA A 41 12.88 -10.95 10.41
N ASP A 42 13.31 -12.12 10.88
CA ASP A 42 13.28 -13.42 10.19
C ASP A 42 12.11 -14.34 10.62
N ALA A 43 11.15 -13.79 11.39
CA ALA A 43 9.98 -14.57 11.82
C ALA A 43 9.22 -15.17 10.63
N SER A 44 8.74 -16.42 10.79
CA SER A 44 7.93 -17.08 9.77
C SER A 44 6.57 -16.38 9.58
N ALA A 45 5.89 -16.66 8.46
CA ALA A 45 4.55 -16.14 8.22
C ALA A 45 3.56 -16.49 9.36
N ASP A 46 3.63 -17.71 9.90
CA ASP A 46 2.77 -18.15 11.01
C ASP A 46 3.06 -17.37 12.30
N GLN A 47 4.33 -17.10 12.59
CA GLN A 47 4.71 -16.28 13.73
C GLN A 47 4.21 -14.83 13.57
N VAL A 48 4.29 -14.27 12.35
CA VAL A 48 3.72 -12.96 12.03
C VAL A 48 2.22 -12.95 12.31
N LEU A 49 1.47 -13.86 11.69
CA LEU A 49 0.01 -13.92 11.84
C LEU A 49 -0.42 -14.17 13.30
N THR A 50 0.38 -14.91 14.06
CA THR A 50 0.15 -15.11 15.50
C THR A 50 0.36 -13.81 16.28
N ALA A 51 1.46 -13.11 16.04
CA ALA A 51 1.79 -11.86 16.74
C ALA A 51 0.75 -10.75 16.48
N TYR A 52 0.20 -10.72 15.26
CA TYR A 52 -0.82 -9.74 14.83
C TYR A 52 -2.25 -10.31 14.82
N SER A 53 -2.50 -11.41 15.54
CA SER A 53 -3.80 -12.09 15.50
C SER A 53 -4.98 -11.20 15.86
N LYS A 54 -4.83 -10.31 16.85
CA LYS A 54 -5.90 -9.36 17.24
C LYS A 54 -6.25 -8.40 16.09
N GLN A 55 -5.25 -7.85 15.42
CA GLN A 55 -5.41 -6.95 14.29
C GLN A 55 -6.04 -7.67 13.09
N VAL A 56 -5.57 -8.88 12.80
CA VAL A 56 -6.11 -9.71 11.71
C VAL A 56 -7.57 -10.05 11.96
N GLU A 57 -7.95 -10.49 13.16
CA GLU A 57 -9.34 -10.82 13.49
C GLU A 57 -10.24 -9.57 13.49
N GLU A 58 -9.74 -8.44 13.94
CA GLU A 58 -10.48 -7.17 13.84
C GLU A 58 -10.76 -6.79 12.38
N LEU A 59 -9.77 -6.88 11.51
CA LEU A 59 -9.94 -6.62 10.07
C LEU A 59 -10.91 -7.60 9.43
N LYS A 60 -10.81 -8.90 9.73
CA LYS A 60 -11.75 -9.92 9.26
C LYS A 60 -13.19 -9.58 9.66
N ARG A 61 -13.40 -9.19 10.92
CA ARG A 61 -14.71 -8.81 11.43
C ARG A 61 -15.26 -7.56 10.75
N ARG A 62 -14.42 -6.55 10.48
CA ARG A 62 -14.82 -5.28 9.85
C ARG A 62 -15.15 -5.45 8.37
N GLY A 63 -14.36 -6.20 7.62
CA GLY A 63 -14.42 -6.27 6.15
C GLY A 63 -14.91 -7.60 5.58
N GLY A 64 -15.26 -8.58 6.44
CA GLY A 64 -15.71 -9.91 5.97
C GLY A 64 -14.61 -10.73 5.30
N TYR A 65 -13.33 -10.47 5.65
CA TYR A 65 -12.20 -11.22 5.11
C TYR A 65 -12.16 -12.62 5.71
N VAL A 66 -11.91 -13.63 4.88
CA VAL A 66 -11.93 -15.05 5.28
C VAL A 66 -10.54 -15.61 5.51
N THR A 67 -9.53 -15.05 4.86
CA THR A 67 -8.14 -15.50 5.00
C THR A 67 -7.17 -14.32 5.09
N ALA A 68 -5.98 -14.61 5.61
CA ALA A 68 -4.86 -13.70 5.63
C ALA A 68 -3.57 -14.47 5.31
N ASP A 69 -2.63 -13.81 4.68
CA ASP A 69 -1.27 -14.29 4.48
C ASP A 69 -0.22 -13.22 4.76
N VAL A 70 1.04 -13.58 4.65
CA VAL A 70 2.17 -12.66 4.75
C VAL A 70 2.96 -12.72 3.46
N ILE A 71 3.08 -11.58 2.79
CA ILE A 71 4.08 -11.40 1.74
C ILE A 71 5.36 -10.85 2.38
N ASP A 72 6.50 -11.43 2.02
CA ASP A 72 7.83 -10.96 2.42
C ASP A 72 8.75 -11.04 1.21
N VAL A 73 9.10 -9.91 0.65
CA VAL A 73 9.97 -9.82 -0.52
C VAL A 73 11.09 -8.82 -0.30
N ASN A 74 12.21 -9.12 -0.92
CA ASN A 74 13.41 -8.27 -0.92
C ASN A 74 14.10 -8.35 -2.30
N ALA A 75 15.17 -7.60 -2.49
CA ALA A 75 15.88 -7.54 -3.76
C ALA A 75 16.37 -8.91 -4.29
N ASP A 76 16.62 -9.86 -3.39
CA ASP A 76 17.13 -11.21 -3.72
C ASP A 76 15.99 -12.23 -3.96
N THR A 77 14.71 -11.81 -3.85
CA THR A 77 13.56 -12.69 -4.05
C THR A 77 13.52 -13.20 -5.50
N PRO A 78 13.59 -14.53 -5.72
CA PRO A 78 13.53 -15.08 -7.07
C PRO A 78 12.25 -14.67 -7.82
N GLY A 79 12.41 -14.17 -9.04
CA GLY A 79 11.29 -13.78 -9.89
C GLY A 79 10.58 -12.48 -9.45
N LEU A 80 11.20 -11.67 -8.59
CA LEU A 80 10.63 -10.42 -8.08
C LEU A 80 10.13 -9.50 -9.22
N ASP A 81 10.93 -9.29 -10.27
CA ASP A 81 10.54 -8.42 -11.38
C ASP A 81 9.29 -8.93 -12.11
N ALA A 82 9.19 -10.25 -12.34
CA ALA A 82 8.00 -10.85 -12.94
C ALA A 82 6.77 -10.77 -12.02
N MET A 83 6.97 -10.80 -10.71
CA MET A 83 5.90 -10.59 -9.73
C MET A 83 5.44 -9.13 -9.74
N LEU A 84 6.36 -8.19 -9.71
CA LEU A 84 6.06 -6.75 -9.75
C LEU A 84 5.35 -6.37 -11.05
N ALA A 85 5.78 -6.91 -12.19
CA ALA A 85 5.17 -6.67 -13.50
C ALA A 85 3.67 -7.03 -13.58
N LYS A 86 3.16 -7.82 -12.63
CA LYS A 86 1.72 -8.10 -12.53
C LYS A 86 0.93 -6.97 -11.88
N PHE A 87 1.58 -6.11 -11.09
CA PHE A 87 0.89 -5.12 -10.28
C PHE A 87 1.30 -3.68 -10.57
N ASN A 88 2.34 -3.45 -11.37
CA ASN A 88 2.81 -2.10 -11.71
C ASN A 88 2.15 -1.50 -12.97
N THR A 89 1.11 -2.15 -13.49
CA THR A 89 0.26 -1.65 -14.58
C THR A 89 -1.15 -1.43 -14.03
N GLU A 90 -1.83 -0.39 -14.48
CA GLU A 90 -3.16 -0.05 -13.99
C GLU A 90 -4.15 -1.21 -14.12
N HIS A 91 -4.76 -1.56 -13.00
CA HIS A 91 -5.71 -2.67 -12.88
C HIS A 91 -6.75 -2.41 -11.79
N THR A 92 -7.73 -3.31 -11.70
CA THR A 92 -8.69 -3.42 -10.60
C THR A 92 -8.72 -4.84 -10.06
N HIS A 93 -9.30 -5.01 -8.87
CA HIS A 93 -9.65 -6.32 -8.31
C HIS A 93 -11.16 -6.42 -8.06
N ASP A 94 -11.69 -7.66 -8.00
CA ASP A 94 -13.07 -7.94 -7.60
C ASP A 94 -13.25 -7.93 -6.08
N GLU A 95 -12.15 -7.85 -5.35
CA GLU A 95 -12.07 -7.79 -3.90
C GLU A 95 -11.36 -6.53 -3.44
N ASP A 96 -11.51 -6.21 -2.15
CA ASP A 96 -10.70 -5.18 -1.52
C ASP A 96 -9.24 -5.63 -1.43
N GLU A 97 -8.30 -4.76 -1.75
CA GLU A 97 -6.89 -4.98 -1.46
C GLU A 97 -6.55 -4.38 -0.10
N VAL A 98 -6.25 -5.24 0.88
CA VAL A 98 -5.88 -4.82 2.23
C VAL A 98 -4.44 -5.21 2.53
N ARG A 99 -3.64 -4.23 2.88
CA ARG A 99 -2.25 -4.44 3.31
C ARG A 99 -1.96 -3.71 4.62
N TYR A 100 -1.47 -4.45 5.61
CA TYR A 100 -0.83 -3.90 6.80
C TYR A 100 0.68 -4.10 6.67
N ILE A 101 1.40 -3.00 6.53
CA ILE A 101 2.85 -3.04 6.29
C ILE A 101 3.55 -3.21 7.63
N ILE A 102 4.41 -4.23 7.74
CA ILE A 102 5.16 -4.53 8.97
C ILE A 102 6.67 -4.30 8.83
N ALA A 103 7.18 -4.25 7.58
CA ALA A 103 8.55 -3.84 7.30
C ALA A 103 8.68 -3.38 5.84
N GLY A 104 9.68 -2.54 5.57
CA GLY A 104 9.94 -2.02 4.23
C GLY A 104 8.93 -0.97 3.78
N ARG A 105 8.85 -0.74 2.46
CA ARG A 105 8.06 0.32 1.86
C ARG A 105 7.52 -0.08 0.50
N GLY A 106 6.40 0.52 0.10
CA GLY A 106 5.83 0.37 -1.22
C GLY A 106 5.08 1.61 -1.65
N LEU A 107 4.82 1.74 -2.93
CA LEU A 107 4.17 2.88 -3.56
C LEU A 107 2.91 2.42 -4.26
N PHE A 108 1.76 2.82 -3.74
CA PHE A 108 0.48 2.69 -4.42
C PHE A 108 0.21 3.93 -5.27
N HIS A 109 -0.17 3.73 -6.50
CA HIS A 109 -0.85 4.77 -7.26
C HIS A 109 -2.34 4.47 -7.30
N ILE A 110 -3.15 5.46 -6.97
CA ILE A 110 -4.62 5.37 -7.04
C ILE A 110 -5.11 6.35 -8.10
N HIS A 111 -5.91 5.84 -9.01
CA HIS A 111 -6.59 6.64 -10.02
C HIS A 111 -8.07 6.73 -9.64
N PRO A 112 -8.47 7.76 -8.90
CA PRO A 112 -9.84 7.89 -8.41
C PRO A 112 -10.80 8.21 -9.57
N GLN A 113 -12.09 7.92 -9.39
CA GLN A 113 -13.12 8.27 -10.39
C GLN A 113 -13.22 9.76 -10.65
N LYS A 114 -12.81 10.58 -9.68
CA LYS A 114 -12.79 12.05 -9.78
C LYS A 114 -11.53 12.58 -9.11
N GLY A 115 -10.87 13.52 -9.77
CA GLY A 115 -9.64 14.12 -9.30
C GLY A 115 -8.39 13.52 -9.92
N PRO A 116 -7.21 14.02 -9.52
CA PRO A 116 -5.92 13.58 -10.06
C PRO A 116 -5.54 12.18 -9.55
N VAL A 117 -4.62 11.54 -10.25
CA VAL A 117 -3.91 10.36 -9.72
C VAL A 117 -3.11 10.75 -8.49
N VAL A 118 -3.13 9.92 -7.48
CA VAL A 118 -2.33 10.10 -6.28
C VAL A 118 -1.37 8.92 -6.07
N ALA A 119 -0.19 9.20 -5.57
CA ALA A 119 0.81 8.21 -5.19
C ALA A 119 0.96 8.20 -3.66
N ILE A 120 0.86 7.02 -3.05
CA ILE A 120 0.91 6.83 -1.60
C ILE A 120 2.11 5.94 -1.29
N GLU A 121 3.16 6.52 -0.73
CA GLU A 121 4.26 5.76 -0.16
C GLU A 121 3.84 5.27 1.22
N VAL A 122 3.69 3.95 1.36
CA VAL A 122 3.36 3.29 2.63
C VAL A 122 4.60 2.62 3.24
N GLU A 123 4.68 2.62 4.57
CA GLU A 123 5.79 2.02 5.33
C GLU A 123 5.29 1.23 6.54
N ALA A 124 6.23 0.68 7.32
CA ALA A 124 5.89 -0.09 8.52
C ALA A 124 4.97 0.68 9.49
N GLY A 125 3.88 0.04 9.89
CA GLY A 125 2.79 0.59 10.71
C GLY A 125 1.62 1.13 9.91
N ASP A 126 1.71 1.25 8.57
CA ASP A 126 0.62 1.72 7.74
C ASP A 126 -0.31 0.56 7.34
N LEU A 127 -1.60 0.77 7.52
CA LEU A 127 -2.68 -0.06 7.01
C LEU A 127 -3.39 0.70 5.90
N ILE A 128 -3.48 0.10 4.72
CA ILE A 128 -4.23 0.64 3.59
C ILE A 128 -5.26 -0.38 3.11
N ARG A 129 -6.47 0.09 2.79
CA ARG A 129 -7.50 -0.67 2.11
C ARG A 129 -7.92 0.07 0.84
N VAL A 130 -7.66 -0.57 -0.28
CA VAL A 130 -8.09 -0.14 -1.62
C VAL A 130 -9.38 -0.92 -1.95
N PRO A 131 -10.56 -0.29 -2.01
CA PRO A 131 -11.80 -0.99 -2.27
C PRO A 131 -11.82 -1.63 -3.65
N ARG A 132 -12.54 -2.74 -3.76
CA ARG A 132 -12.77 -3.43 -5.04
C ARG A 132 -13.19 -2.46 -6.14
N GLY A 133 -12.71 -2.68 -7.34
CA GLY A 133 -13.02 -1.85 -8.52
C GLY A 133 -12.28 -0.52 -8.58
N THR A 134 -11.48 -0.18 -7.57
CA THR A 134 -10.62 1.01 -7.62
C THR A 134 -9.49 0.79 -8.63
N LEU A 135 -9.28 1.74 -9.53
CA LEU A 135 -8.14 1.74 -10.45
C LEU A 135 -6.87 2.07 -9.69
N HIS A 136 -5.88 1.18 -9.77
CA HIS A 136 -4.61 1.38 -9.05
C HIS A 136 -3.48 0.54 -9.66
N TRP A 137 -2.27 0.82 -9.22
CA TRP A 137 -1.07 -0.02 -9.44
C TRP A 137 -0.09 0.14 -8.28
N PHE A 138 0.89 -0.76 -8.23
CA PHE A 138 1.81 -0.85 -7.10
C PHE A 138 3.24 -1.09 -7.55
N ASP A 139 4.16 -0.35 -6.96
CA ASP A 139 5.60 -0.48 -7.12
C ASP A 139 6.30 -0.65 -5.77
N LEU A 140 7.50 -1.22 -5.77
CA LEU A 140 8.39 -1.16 -4.62
C LEU A 140 9.27 0.10 -4.69
N CYS A 141 9.58 0.65 -3.52
CA CYS A 141 10.60 1.68 -3.41
C CYS A 141 12.00 1.13 -3.73
N GLY A 142 12.98 2.01 -3.90
CA GLY A 142 14.32 1.64 -4.37
C GLY A 142 15.08 0.64 -3.50
N ASP A 143 14.73 0.48 -2.22
CA ASP A 143 15.23 -0.57 -1.34
C ASP A 143 14.65 -1.97 -1.65
N ARG A 144 13.65 -2.03 -2.53
CA ARG A 144 13.04 -3.27 -3.05
C ARG A 144 12.65 -4.25 -1.94
N ARG A 145 12.16 -3.74 -0.82
CA ARG A 145 11.77 -4.53 0.33
C ARG A 145 10.39 -4.14 0.82
N ILE A 146 9.51 -5.13 0.98
CA ILE A 146 8.27 -4.99 1.72
C ILE A 146 7.90 -6.29 2.39
N ARG A 147 7.40 -6.18 3.62
CA ARG A 147 6.76 -7.26 4.35
C ARG A 147 5.42 -6.77 4.83
N ALA A 148 4.35 -7.47 4.45
CA ALA A 148 3.00 -7.04 4.76
C ALA A 148 2.08 -8.23 5.02
N ILE A 149 1.12 -8.03 5.94
CA ILE A 149 -0.05 -8.90 6.08
C ILE A 149 -1.06 -8.47 5.04
N ARG A 150 -1.60 -9.45 4.29
CA ARG A 150 -2.67 -9.24 3.31
C ARG A 150 -3.92 -9.98 3.77
N LEU A 151 -5.09 -9.41 3.52
CA LEU A 151 -6.37 -10.03 3.82
C LEU A 151 -7.19 -10.19 2.55
N PHE A 152 -7.96 -11.30 2.46
CA PHE A 152 -8.73 -11.67 1.28
C PHE A 152 -10.15 -12.06 1.66
N GLN A 153 -11.10 -11.67 0.80
CA GLN A 153 -12.50 -12.09 0.89
C GLN A 153 -12.73 -13.43 0.20
N ASP A 154 -11.89 -13.79 -0.78
CA ASP A 154 -11.85 -15.09 -1.43
C ASP A 154 -10.47 -15.74 -1.26
N LYS A 155 -10.45 -17.08 -1.18
CA LYS A 155 -9.20 -17.86 -1.10
C LYS A 155 -8.38 -17.83 -2.39
N ALA A 156 -8.97 -17.45 -3.51
CA ALA A 156 -8.29 -17.33 -4.80
C ALA A 156 -7.26 -16.19 -4.83
N GLY A 157 -7.40 -15.21 -3.91
CA GLY A 157 -6.53 -14.04 -3.83
C GLY A 157 -6.79 -13.03 -4.94
N TRP A 158 -5.99 -11.97 -4.98
CA TRP A 158 -6.17 -10.88 -5.91
C TRP A 158 -5.70 -11.23 -7.31
N THR A 159 -6.63 -11.19 -8.26
CA THR A 159 -6.32 -11.32 -9.68
C THR A 159 -6.47 -9.95 -10.34
N PRO A 160 -5.40 -9.39 -10.93
CA PRO A 160 -5.48 -8.09 -11.58
C PRO A 160 -6.30 -8.17 -12.86
N LYS A 161 -7.24 -7.22 -13.04
CA LYS A 161 -7.99 -6.96 -14.26
C LYS A 161 -7.47 -5.69 -14.89
N TYR A 162 -6.59 -5.82 -15.87
CA TYR A 162 -5.94 -4.69 -16.52
C TYR A 162 -6.91 -3.85 -17.34
N THR A 163 -6.77 -2.53 -17.25
CA THR A 163 -7.62 -1.58 -17.99
C THR A 163 -7.13 -1.30 -19.39
N SER A 164 -5.84 -1.48 -19.64
CA SER A 164 -5.17 -1.08 -20.89
C SER A 164 -5.29 0.42 -21.20
N SER A 165 -5.54 1.26 -20.18
CA SER A 165 -5.66 2.72 -20.34
C SER A 165 -4.33 3.38 -20.70
N GLY A 166 -3.21 2.81 -20.19
CA GLY A 166 -1.88 3.38 -20.30
C GLY A 166 -1.63 4.58 -19.40
N VAL A 167 -2.54 4.91 -18.49
CA VAL A 167 -2.40 6.04 -17.54
C VAL A 167 -1.19 5.83 -16.63
N ASP A 168 -0.94 4.61 -16.20
CA ASP A 168 0.20 4.21 -15.37
C ASP A 168 1.55 4.68 -15.94
N ARG A 169 1.68 4.75 -17.28
CA ARG A 169 2.92 5.15 -17.97
C ARG A 169 3.27 6.63 -17.83
N ASN A 170 2.32 7.44 -17.38
CA ASN A 170 2.52 8.88 -17.19
C ASN A 170 3.08 9.22 -15.79
N TYR A 171 3.17 8.24 -14.90
CA TYR A 171 3.58 8.43 -13.51
C TYR A 171 4.78 7.55 -13.17
N GLU A 172 5.93 8.17 -12.97
CA GLU A 172 7.12 7.47 -12.51
C GLU A 172 6.97 7.11 -11.02
N PRO A 173 7.41 5.92 -10.57
CA PRO A 173 7.37 5.52 -9.17
C PRO A 173 8.46 6.25 -8.38
N VAL A 174 8.12 7.38 -7.77
CA VAL A 174 9.04 8.19 -6.96
C VAL A 174 8.72 8.02 -5.49
N CYS A 175 9.65 7.42 -4.73
CA CYS A 175 9.58 7.31 -3.28
C CYS A 175 10.51 8.33 -2.61
N PHE A 176 10.01 9.00 -1.58
CA PHE A 176 10.80 9.96 -0.81
C PHE A 176 11.59 9.32 0.33
N GLY A 177 11.05 8.23 0.90
CA GLY A 177 11.66 7.55 2.02
C GLY A 177 11.57 8.33 3.34
N PRO A 178 12.06 7.74 4.47
CA PRO A 178 11.89 8.28 5.80
C PRO A 178 12.68 9.56 6.08
N ARG A 179 13.50 10.02 5.15
CA ARG A 179 14.33 11.24 5.29
C ARG A 179 13.88 12.39 4.41
N TYR A 180 12.76 12.24 3.71
CA TYR A 180 12.24 13.33 2.91
C TYR A 180 11.72 14.45 3.83
N VAL A 181 12.35 15.60 3.72
CA VAL A 181 11.87 16.85 4.32
C VAL A 181 11.37 17.71 3.16
N PRO A 182 10.06 17.99 3.06
CA PRO A 182 9.54 18.86 2.02
C PRO A 182 10.27 20.21 2.05
N PRO A 183 10.56 20.83 0.90
CA PRO A 183 11.06 22.19 0.87
C PRO A 183 10.11 23.09 1.65
N GLN A 184 10.62 23.83 2.62
CA GLN A 184 9.81 24.85 3.28
C GLN A 184 9.43 25.87 2.23
N THR A 185 8.14 25.96 1.90
CA THR A 185 7.62 27.06 1.10
C THR A 185 7.91 28.34 1.88
N ALA A 186 8.84 29.13 1.37
CA ALA A 186 9.08 30.46 1.93
C ALA A 186 7.74 31.19 2.00
N ALA A 187 7.30 31.51 3.21
CA ALA A 187 6.12 32.33 3.41
C ALA A 187 6.35 33.64 2.64
N LYS A 188 5.47 33.91 1.67
CA LYS A 188 5.40 35.19 0.95
C LYS A 188 4.74 36.23 1.83
#